data_3e7b9ed41762c3bce514d7fa50027781
#
_entry.id   3e7b9ed41762c3bce514d7fa50027781
#
_cell.length_a   1.000
_cell.length_b   1.000
_cell.length_c   1.000
_cell.angle_alpha   90.00
_cell.angle_beta   90.00
_cell.angle_gamma   90.00
#
_symmetry.space_group_name_H-M   'P 1'
#
loop_
_entity.id
_entity.type
_entity.pdbx_description
1 polymer ?
#
loop_
_entity_poly.entity_id
_entity_poly.type
_entity_poly.pdbx_seq_one_letter_code
_entity_poly.pdbx_strand_id
1 'polypeptide(L)'
;MNNLKASMKKFLGNKNTVTILGIIVCLVVLYIGYNYRINSKVELVQVPYARETIQPRTYIKKDMIGTMNVPKSFLVGNYYTNINSIVGKYSNYNTIIAKGSLFYSDLVVSGDELPDSAFADVPEGYTVINYPVTIASTYANSMAPGSHINIYYKSLNDNGEVMFGKFISNIEVLDVKDSSGQHVFENSDETRTPAYMLFAVPEETHLLLRKALYLDDYDVELILIPNTATLTEKDTVTVSSHDIEEFINSKTVFVSVDDLPNITDKVTENYTKTDNNTDTNNNTQTNG
;
A
#
# COMPACT_ATOMS: atom_id res chain seq x y z
N MET A 1 49.58 -58.55 23.53
CA MET A 1 50.09 -57.27 22.98
C MET A 1 51.40 -57.41 22.19
N ASN A 2 52.25 -58.39 22.43
CA ASN A 2 53.56 -58.56 21.74
C ASN A 2 53.42 -58.98 20.25
N ASN A 3 52.44 -59.82 19.90
CA ASN A 3 52.24 -60.29 18.53
C ASN A 3 51.78 -59.20 17.57
N LEU A 4 51.00 -58.20 18.01
CA LEU A 4 50.57 -57.04 17.20
C LEU A 4 51.73 -56.08 16.85
N LYS A 5 52.66 -55.89 17.85
CA LYS A 5 53.86 -55.07 17.63
C LYS A 5 54.83 -55.71 16.64
N ALA A 6 54.98 -57.02 16.71
CA ALA A 6 55.85 -57.78 15.81
C ALA A 6 55.30 -57.84 14.39
N SER A 7 53.97 -57.98 14.22
CA SER A 7 53.28 -57.96 12.94
C SER A 7 53.35 -56.58 12.30
N MET A 8 53.12 -55.49 13.08
CA MET A 8 53.27 -54.11 12.59
C MET A 8 54.72 -53.81 12.18
N LYS A 9 55.71 -54.27 12.92
CA LYS A 9 57.12 -54.05 12.58
C LYS A 9 57.52 -54.78 11.29
N LYS A 10 56.96 -55.97 11.00
CA LYS A 10 57.13 -56.69 9.75
C LYS A 10 56.43 -56.09 8.59
N PHE A 11 55.24 -55.48 8.82
CA PHE A 11 54.42 -54.76 7.82
C PHE A 11 55.12 -53.47 7.43
N LEU A 12 55.58 -52.66 8.37
CA LEU A 12 56.31 -51.41 8.16
C LEU A 12 57.76 -51.59 7.65
N GLY A 13 58.35 -52.83 7.76
CA GLY A 13 59.67 -53.17 7.23
C GLY A 13 59.65 -53.48 5.71
N ASN A 14 58.54 -53.67 5.09
CA ASN A 14 58.41 -53.91 3.66
C ASN A 14 58.36 -52.58 2.86
N LYS A 15 59.38 -52.33 2.02
CA LYS A 15 59.52 -51.10 1.26
C LYS A 15 58.26 -50.79 0.42
N ASN A 16 57.64 -51.78 -0.20
CA ASN A 16 56.45 -51.60 -1.01
C ASN A 16 55.22 -51.21 -0.16
N THR A 17 55.10 -51.80 1.05
CA THR A 17 54.02 -51.49 2.00
C THR A 17 54.09 -50.02 2.50
N VAL A 18 55.28 -49.59 2.83
CA VAL A 18 55.58 -48.24 3.29
C VAL A 18 55.27 -47.21 2.16
N THR A 19 55.68 -47.57 0.95
CA THR A 19 55.38 -46.71 -0.21
C THR A 19 53.86 -46.56 -0.47
N ILE A 20 53.14 -47.71 -0.45
CA ILE A 20 51.68 -47.69 -0.64
C ILE A 20 51.02 -46.92 0.51
N LEU A 21 51.41 -47.12 1.75
CA LEU A 21 50.89 -46.40 2.92
C LEU A 21 51.15 -44.88 2.78
N GLY A 22 52.38 -44.51 2.36
CA GLY A 22 52.72 -43.12 2.10
C GLY A 22 51.85 -42.46 1.03
N ILE A 23 51.55 -43.16 -0.06
CA ILE A 23 50.67 -42.69 -1.10
C ILE A 23 49.24 -42.51 -0.56
N ILE A 24 48.73 -43.46 0.21
CA ILE A 24 47.40 -43.39 0.83
C ILE A 24 47.30 -42.18 1.76
N VAL A 25 48.31 -42.00 2.64
CA VAL A 25 48.34 -40.84 3.55
C VAL A 25 48.41 -39.52 2.77
N CYS A 26 49.21 -39.47 1.72
CA CYS A 26 49.30 -38.30 0.86
C CYS A 26 47.93 -37.96 0.19
N LEU A 27 47.23 -38.98 -0.34
CA LEU A 27 45.88 -38.79 -0.92
C LEU A 27 44.86 -38.33 0.11
N VAL A 28 44.91 -38.86 1.34
CA VAL A 28 44.02 -38.43 2.42
C VAL A 28 44.30 -36.99 2.81
N VAL A 29 45.57 -36.60 2.95
CA VAL A 29 45.95 -35.21 3.27
C VAL A 29 45.52 -34.24 2.16
N LEU A 30 45.74 -34.62 0.89
CA LEU A 30 45.27 -33.84 -0.25
C LEU A 30 43.75 -33.73 -0.27
N TYR A 31 43.01 -34.80 0.00
CA TYR A 31 41.55 -34.78 0.07
C TYR A 31 41.04 -33.88 1.19
N ILE A 32 41.61 -33.97 2.39
CA ILE A 32 41.27 -33.13 3.52
C ILE A 32 41.60 -31.67 3.22
N GLY A 33 42.81 -31.40 2.68
CA GLY A 33 43.23 -30.03 2.30
C GLY A 33 42.34 -29.40 1.21
N TYR A 34 41.95 -30.23 0.22
CA TYR A 34 41.02 -29.80 -0.83
C TYR A 34 39.64 -29.48 -0.29
N ASN A 35 39.04 -30.36 0.54
CA ASN A 35 37.75 -30.12 1.18
C ASN A 35 37.79 -28.93 2.14
N TYR A 36 38.85 -28.77 2.92
CA TYR A 36 39.01 -27.61 3.79
C TYR A 36 39.08 -26.30 3.00
N ARG A 37 39.82 -26.28 1.87
CA ARG A 37 39.96 -25.11 1.01
C ARG A 37 38.65 -24.75 0.29
N ILE A 38 37.86 -25.76 -0.11
CA ILE A 38 36.54 -25.51 -0.72
C ILE A 38 35.57 -24.98 0.34
N ASN A 39 35.46 -25.66 1.47
CA ASN A 39 34.52 -25.29 2.52
C ASN A 39 34.83 -23.92 3.15
N SER A 40 36.11 -23.55 3.25
CA SER A 40 36.50 -22.20 3.75
C SER A 40 36.34 -21.08 2.76
N LYS A 41 36.23 -21.38 1.44
CA LYS A 41 35.97 -20.35 0.40
C LYS A 41 34.50 -20.18 0.09
N VAL A 42 33.64 -21.15 0.44
CA VAL A 42 32.20 -21.11 0.19
C VAL A 42 31.52 -20.91 1.55
N GLU A 43 31.56 -19.68 2.09
CA GLU A 43 30.70 -19.30 3.19
C GLU A 43 29.25 -19.42 2.75
N LEU A 44 28.57 -20.48 3.20
CA LEU A 44 27.16 -20.67 2.94
C LEU A 44 26.32 -19.87 3.96
N VAL A 45 25.44 -19.05 3.46
CA VAL A 45 24.48 -18.31 4.26
C VAL A 45 23.10 -18.89 4.01
N GLN A 46 22.36 -19.19 5.05
CA GLN A 46 20.98 -19.60 4.95
C GLN A 46 20.11 -18.37 4.72
N VAL A 47 19.38 -18.35 3.62
CA VAL A 47 18.52 -17.24 3.22
C VAL A 47 17.11 -17.71 2.90
N PRO A 48 16.08 -16.90 3.22
CA PRO A 48 14.71 -17.17 2.82
C PRO A 48 14.52 -16.93 1.32
N TYR A 49 13.66 -17.75 0.69
CA TYR A 49 13.23 -17.61 -0.70
C TYR A 49 11.72 -17.83 -0.84
N ALA A 50 11.12 -17.28 -1.88
CA ALA A 50 9.69 -17.45 -2.17
C ALA A 50 9.41 -18.85 -2.74
N ARG A 51 8.56 -19.65 -2.08
CA ARG A 51 8.14 -20.98 -2.55
C ARG A 51 7.19 -20.92 -3.72
N GLU A 52 6.47 -19.83 -3.86
CA GLU A 52 5.51 -19.54 -4.92
C GLU A 52 5.66 -18.09 -5.39
N THR A 53 5.03 -17.75 -6.49
CA THR A 53 4.99 -16.36 -6.95
C THR A 53 4.05 -15.56 -6.07
N ILE A 54 4.57 -14.51 -5.43
CA ILE A 54 3.82 -13.61 -4.55
C ILE A 54 3.45 -12.36 -5.36
N GLN A 55 2.15 -12.11 -5.44
CA GLN A 55 1.60 -10.95 -6.14
C GLN A 55 1.82 -9.66 -5.32
N PRO A 56 1.73 -8.47 -5.94
CA PRO A 56 1.79 -7.20 -5.22
C PRO A 56 0.75 -7.13 -4.09
N ARG A 57 1.07 -6.44 -3.00
CA ARG A 57 0.19 -6.22 -1.83
C ARG A 57 -0.27 -7.51 -1.14
N THR A 58 0.45 -8.59 -1.32
CA THR A 58 0.11 -9.88 -0.71
C THR A 58 0.72 -9.98 0.69
N TYR A 59 -0.11 -10.30 1.68
CA TYR A 59 0.36 -10.62 3.03
C TYR A 59 1.20 -11.89 3.02
N ILE A 60 2.45 -11.79 3.45
CA ILE A 60 3.43 -12.87 3.37
C ILE A 60 3.29 -13.79 4.58
N LYS A 61 2.80 -15.00 4.32
CA LYS A 61 2.65 -16.06 5.33
C LYS A 61 3.89 -16.94 5.38
N LYS A 62 4.06 -17.65 6.48
CA LYS A 62 5.20 -18.54 6.71
C LYS A 62 5.28 -19.69 5.69
N ASP A 63 4.18 -20.20 5.21
CA ASP A 63 4.08 -21.28 4.21
C ASP A 63 4.58 -20.86 2.82
N MET A 64 4.52 -19.58 2.51
CA MET A 64 5.05 -18.99 1.26
C MET A 64 6.58 -18.90 1.24
N ILE A 65 7.24 -19.12 2.38
CA ILE A 65 8.70 -18.95 2.52
C ILE A 65 9.39 -20.29 2.69
N GLY A 66 10.44 -20.50 1.92
CA GLY A 66 11.42 -21.59 2.10
C GLY A 66 12.77 -21.03 2.53
N THR A 67 13.69 -21.92 2.90
CA THR A 67 15.09 -21.56 3.15
C THR A 67 16.01 -22.35 2.26
N MET A 68 17.10 -21.73 1.79
CA MET A 68 18.17 -22.38 1.05
C MET A 68 19.52 -21.86 1.50
N ASN A 69 20.55 -22.66 1.27
CA ASN A 69 21.93 -22.26 1.52
C ASN A 69 22.53 -21.70 0.24
N VAL A 70 22.97 -20.44 0.26
CA VAL A 70 23.55 -19.75 -0.88
C VAL A 70 24.96 -19.27 -0.51
N PRO A 71 25.94 -19.41 -1.40
CA PRO A 71 27.25 -18.82 -1.17
C PRO A 71 27.15 -17.31 -0.98
N LYS A 72 27.80 -16.78 0.05
CA LYS A 72 27.77 -15.35 0.37
C LYS A 72 28.20 -14.47 -0.81
N SER A 73 29.07 -14.97 -1.67
CA SER A 73 29.55 -14.27 -2.87
C SER A 73 28.45 -13.99 -3.91
N PHE A 74 27.33 -14.71 -3.88
CA PHE A 74 26.17 -14.49 -4.75
C PHE A 74 25.13 -13.52 -4.16
N LEU A 75 25.30 -13.18 -2.87
CA LEU A 75 24.35 -12.31 -2.16
C LEU A 75 24.83 -10.85 -2.30
N VAL A 76 24.09 -10.06 -3.04
CA VAL A 76 24.38 -8.64 -3.30
C VAL A 76 23.18 -7.81 -2.88
N GLY A 77 23.41 -6.64 -2.28
CA GLY A 77 22.36 -5.73 -1.82
C GLY A 77 21.83 -6.09 -0.43
N ASN A 78 20.71 -5.46 -0.07
CA ASN A 78 20.05 -5.65 1.22
C ASN A 78 19.05 -6.81 1.13
N TYR A 79 19.42 -7.96 1.63
CA TYR A 79 18.58 -9.17 1.62
C TYR A 79 18.24 -9.61 3.05
N TYR A 80 17.11 -10.31 3.19
CA TYR A 80 16.72 -10.90 4.46
C TYR A 80 17.45 -12.21 4.70
N THR A 81 17.87 -12.43 5.96
CA THR A 81 18.44 -13.71 6.43
C THR A 81 17.53 -14.42 7.41
N ASN A 82 16.54 -13.71 7.96
CA ASN A 82 15.62 -14.24 8.96
C ASN A 82 14.18 -14.23 8.44
N ILE A 83 13.54 -15.40 8.47
CA ILE A 83 12.12 -15.54 8.08
C ILE A 83 11.20 -14.64 8.92
N ASN A 84 11.48 -14.52 10.22
CA ASN A 84 10.63 -13.74 11.13
C ASN A 84 10.60 -12.24 10.79
N SER A 85 11.59 -11.76 10.06
CA SER A 85 11.63 -10.37 9.58
C SER A 85 10.78 -10.14 8.32
N ILE A 86 10.23 -11.21 7.72
CA ILE A 86 9.44 -11.20 6.50
C ILE A 86 7.98 -11.57 6.78
N VAL A 87 7.78 -12.58 7.63
CA VAL A 87 6.43 -13.06 7.99
C VAL A 87 5.64 -11.93 8.65
N GLY A 88 4.41 -11.71 8.20
CA GLY A 88 3.55 -10.64 8.71
C GLY A 88 3.69 -9.31 7.98
N LYS A 89 4.61 -9.24 7.02
CA LYS A 89 4.76 -8.10 6.11
C LYS A 89 4.04 -8.34 4.79
N TYR A 90 4.10 -7.37 3.90
CA TYR A 90 3.48 -7.41 2.59
C TYR A 90 4.52 -7.31 1.48
N SER A 91 4.22 -7.89 0.33
CA SER A 91 4.96 -7.56 -0.90
C SER A 91 4.66 -6.12 -1.30
N ASN A 92 5.68 -5.40 -1.78
CA ASN A 92 5.53 -4.01 -2.18
C ASN A 92 4.44 -3.85 -3.26
N TYR A 93 3.79 -2.69 -3.32
CA TYR A 93 2.54 -2.44 -4.07
C TYR A 93 2.65 -2.62 -5.59
N ASN A 94 3.83 -2.52 -6.16
CA ASN A 94 4.10 -2.68 -7.61
C ASN A 94 5.07 -3.82 -7.94
N THR A 95 5.33 -4.71 -6.97
CA THR A 95 6.38 -5.73 -7.09
C THR A 95 5.80 -7.14 -7.07
N ILE A 96 6.18 -7.94 -8.06
CA ILE A 96 5.94 -9.39 -8.06
C ILE A 96 7.22 -10.08 -7.58
N ILE A 97 7.13 -10.87 -6.50
CA ILE A 97 8.22 -11.71 -6.04
C ILE A 97 8.08 -13.08 -6.71
N ALA A 98 8.93 -13.37 -7.67
CA ALA A 98 8.85 -14.61 -8.42
C ALA A 98 9.19 -15.83 -7.53
N LYS A 99 8.58 -16.97 -7.83
CA LYS A 99 8.94 -18.25 -7.19
C LYS A 99 10.45 -18.53 -7.33
N GLY A 100 11.10 -18.84 -6.20
CA GLY A 100 12.54 -19.11 -6.13
C GLY A 100 13.39 -17.85 -5.90
N SER A 101 12.82 -16.65 -5.94
CA SER A 101 13.54 -15.41 -5.65
C SER A 101 13.85 -15.27 -4.17
N LEU A 102 14.97 -14.64 -3.85
CA LEU A 102 15.32 -14.21 -2.51
C LEU A 102 14.46 -12.98 -2.13
N PHE A 103 14.32 -12.78 -0.82
CA PHE A 103 13.65 -11.59 -0.30
C PHE A 103 14.68 -10.47 -0.09
N TYR A 104 14.51 -9.37 -0.81
CA TYR A 104 15.27 -8.13 -0.64
C TYR A 104 14.43 -7.10 0.14
N SER A 105 15.10 -6.16 0.81
CA SER A 105 14.40 -5.14 1.63
C SER A 105 13.38 -4.33 0.82
N ASP A 106 13.69 -4.00 -0.42
CA ASP A 106 12.84 -3.17 -1.27
C ASP A 106 11.58 -3.90 -1.80
N LEU A 107 11.55 -5.23 -1.66
CA LEU A 107 10.43 -6.06 -2.11
C LEU A 107 9.37 -6.29 -1.04
N VAL A 108 9.70 -6.00 0.23
CA VAL A 108 8.89 -6.32 1.40
C VAL A 108 8.72 -5.09 2.25
N VAL A 109 7.47 -4.70 2.48
CA VAL A 109 7.08 -3.52 3.25
C VAL A 109 6.18 -3.91 4.43
N SER A 110 6.14 -3.09 5.46
CA SER A 110 5.16 -3.24 6.53
C SER A 110 3.77 -2.78 6.04
N GLY A 111 2.71 -3.14 6.77
CA GLY A 111 1.34 -2.80 6.36
C GLY A 111 1.07 -1.30 6.32
N ASP A 112 1.69 -0.56 7.23
CA ASP A 112 1.65 0.89 7.34
C ASP A 112 2.39 1.63 6.22
N GLU A 113 3.37 0.98 5.57
CA GLU A 113 4.09 1.51 4.40
C GLU A 113 3.33 1.32 3.07
N LEU A 114 2.22 0.55 3.07
CA LEU A 114 1.39 0.40 1.88
C LEU A 114 0.64 1.70 1.56
N PRO A 115 0.53 2.09 0.27
CA PRO A 115 -0.16 3.33 -0.12
C PRO A 115 -1.63 3.40 0.32
N ASP A 116 -2.23 2.27 0.59
CA ASP A 116 -3.63 2.11 1.02
C ASP A 116 -3.78 1.77 2.52
N SER A 117 -2.71 1.89 3.31
CA SER A 117 -2.73 1.63 4.76
C SER A 117 -3.77 2.46 5.51
N ALA A 118 -3.96 3.71 5.09
CA ALA A 118 -4.97 4.61 5.66
C ALA A 118 -6.42 4.09 5.57
N PHE A 119 -6.69 3.11 4.71
CA PHE A 119 -8.02 2.50 4.58
C PHE A 119 -8.23 1.31 5.52
N ALA A 120 -7.16 0.76 6.09
CA ALA A 120 -7.25 -0.43 6.95
C ALA A 120 -7.95 -0.15 8.29
N ASP A 121 -7.80 1.06 8.81
CA ASP A 121 -8.29 1.48 10.13
C ASP A 121 -9.57 2.32 10.06
N VAL A 122 -10.23 2.36 8.89
CA VAL A 122 -11.48 3.13 8.74
C VAL A 122 -12.63 2.42 9.44
N PRO A 123 -13.33 3.07 10.38
CA PRO A 123 -14.46 2.48 11.08
C PRO A 123 -15.63 2.14 10.13
N GLU A 124 -16.44 1.16 10.49
CA GLU A 124 -17.68 0.85 9.77
C GLU A 124 -18.62 2.06 9.73
N GLY A 125 -19.19 2.35 8.56
CA GLY A 125 -20.06 3.52 8.33
C GLY A 125 -19.31 4.82 8.06
N TYR A 126 -17.97 4.76 8.00
CA TYR A 126 -17.12 5.88 7.61
C TYR A 126 -16.60 5.69 6.19
N THR A 127 -16.29 6.79 5.53
CA THR A 127 -15.64 6.80 4.22
C THR A 127 -14.48 7.77 4.22
N VAL A 128 -13.47 7.49 3.37
CA VAL A 128 -12.26 8.31 3.29
C VAL A 128 -12.46 9.45 2.31
N ILE A 129 -12.09 10.64 2.73
CA ILE A 129 -11.98 11.83 1.88
C ILE A 129 -10.51 12.05 1.55
N ASN A 130 -10.26 12.26 0.29
CA ASN A 130 -9.01 12.79 -0.23
C ASN A 130 -9.19 14.30 -0.46
N TYR A 131 -8.55 15.12 0.37
CA TYR A 131 -8.65 16.58 0.31
C TYR A 131 -7.31 17.19 -0.14
N PRO A 132 -7.31 18.07 -1.16
CA PRO A 132 -6.09 18.71 -1.63
C PRO A 132 -5.57 19.69 -0.58
N VAL A 133 -4.26 19.63 -0.31
CA VAL A 133 -3.59 20.48 0.68
C VAL A 133 -2.27 21.03 0.14
N THR A 134 -1.76 22.01 0.84
CA THR A 134 -0.44 22.64 0.58
C THR A 134 0.35 22.73 1.88
N ILE A 135 1.62 23.08 1.80
CA ILE A 135 2.45 23.37 2.99
C ILE A 135 1.78 24.45 3.88
N ALA A 136 1.17 25.45 3.26
CA ALA A 136 0.50 26.53 4.00
C ALA A 136 -0.75 26.03 4.73
N SER A 137 -1.60 25.23 4.05
CA SER A 137 -2.85 24.72 4.66
C SER A 137 -2.62 23.59 5.66
N THR A 138 -1.44 22.95 5.67
CA THR A 138 -1.02 21.95 6.67
C THR A 138 -0.20 22.56 7.81
N TYR A 139 -0.14 23.89 7.90
CA TYR A 139 0.64 24.62 8.92
C TYR A 139 2.11 24.16 8.94
N ALA A 140 2.76 24.21 7.76
CA ALA A 140 4.14 23.77 7.57
C ALA A 140 4.38 22.31 8.01
N ASN A 141 3.50 21.38 7.57
CA ASN A 141 3.51 19.96 7.94
C ASN A 141 3.31 19.68 9.45
N SER A 142 2.58 20.55 10.15
CA SER A 142 2.24 20.30 11.55
C SER A 142 1.04 19.39 11.74
N MET A 143 0.30 19.07 10.68
CA MET A 143 -0.84 18.14 10.70
C MET A 143 -0.37 16.76 10.22
N ALA A 144 0.21 15.98 11.12
CA ALA A 144 0.65 14.61 10.85
C ALA A 144 -0.50 13.59 11.01
N PRO A 145 -0.37 12.37 10.50
CA PRO A 145 -1.28 11.26 10.80
C PRO A 145 -1.51 11.11 12.32
N GLY A 146 -2.74 10.86 12.74
CA GLY A 146 -3.17 10.83 14.13
C GLY A 146 -3.45 12.21 14.75
N SER A 147 -3.15 13.32 14.04
CA SER A 147 -3.59 14.65 14.45
C SER A 147 -5.08 14.82 14.24
N HIS A 148 -5.71 15.65 15.05
CA HIS A 148 -7.12 16.00 14.89
C HIS A 148 -7.28 17.41 14.34
N ILE A 149 -8.24 17.60 13.45
CA ILE A 149 -8.55 18.87 12.80
C ILE A 149 -10.03 19.21 12.91
N ASN A 150 -10.33 20.50 12.77
CA ASN A 150 -11.65 21.01 12.52
C ASN A 150 -11.68 21.62 11.11
N ILE A 151 -12.78 21.47 10.40
CA ILE A 151 -13.02 22.13 9.11
C ILE A 151 -13.92 23.34 9.36
N TYR A 152 -13.46 24.50 8.96
CA TYR A 152 -14.25 25.73 8.91
C TYR A 152 -14.72 25.94 7.49
N TYR A 153 -15.95 26.43 7.38
CA TYR A 153 -16.62 26.75 6.12
C TYR A 153 -16.62 28.25 5.92
N LYS A 154 -16.23 28.69 4.75
CA LYS A 154 -16.33 30.07 4.30
C LYS A 154 -17.09 30.07 2.97
N SER A 155 -18.07 30.93 2.82
CA SER A 155 -18.79 31.15 1.54
C SER A 155 -19.42 32.55 1.51
N LEU A 156 -19.99 32.90 0.38
CA LEU A 156 -20.92 34.02 0.28
C LEU A 156 -22.35 33.49 0.45
N ASN A 157 -23.21 34.22 1.15
CA ASN A 157 -24.64 33.93 1.18
C ASN A 157 -25.36 34.59 -0.03
N ASP A 158 -26.69 34.40 -0.15
CA ASP A 158 -27.49 34.96 -1.24
C ASP A 158 -27.46 36.51 -1.30
N ASN A 159 -27.13 37.19 -0.21
CA ASN A 159 -26.97 38.61 -0.13
C ASN A 159 -25.55 39.12 -0.44
N GLY A 160 -24.62 38.21 -0.72
CA GLY A 160 -23.21 38.51 -0.94
C GLY A 160 -22.44 38.78 0.34
N GLU A 161 -22.97 38.42 1.51
CA GLU A 161 -22.26 38.53 2.80
C GLU A 161 -21.43 37.28 3.05
N VAL A 162 -20.29 37.45 3.73
CA VAL A 162 -19.41 36.33 4.08
C VAL A 162 -20.01 35.51 5.22
N MET A 163 -20.30 34.26 4.96
CA MET A 163 -20.58 33.25 5.99
C MET A 163 -19.26 32.60 6.39
N PHE A 164 -18.97 32.55 7.69
CA PHE A 164 -17.79 31.89 8.21
C PHE A 164 -18.11 31.22 9.55
N GLY A 165 -17.82 29.92 9.64
CA GLY A 165 -18.07 29.20 10.89
C GLY A 165 -17.42 27.81 10.92
N LYS A 166 -17.36 27.23 12.11
CA LYS A 166 -16.93 25.85 12.27
C LYS A 166 -17.99 24.92 11.67
N PHE A 167 -17.60 24.12 10.70
CA PHE A 167 -18.48 23.25 9.95
C PHE A 167 -18.46 21.82 10.50
N ILE A 168 -17.27 21.20 10.55
CA ILE A 168 -17.10 19.85 11.06
C ILE A 168 -15.99 19.84 12.10
N SER A 169 -16.21 19.12 13.17
CA SER A 169 -15.28 19.03 14.29
C SER A 169 -14.71 17.64 14.41
N ASN A 170 -13.50 17.59 14.96
CA ASN A 170 -12.90 16.40 15.52
C ASN A 170 -12.61 15.29 14.49
N ILE A 171 -12.05 15.68 13.36
CA ILE A 171 -11.66 14.76 12.30
C ILE A 171 -10.23 14.31 12.56
N GLU A 172 -10.00 12.99 12.59
CA GLU A 172 -8.66 12.42 12.64
C GLU A 172 -8.03 12.39 11.25
N VAL A 173 -6.79 12.83 11.14
CA VAL A 173 -5.96 12.75 9.95
C VAL A 173 -5.43 11.33 9.85
N LEU A 174 -5.86 10.57 8.85
CA LEU A 174 -5.39 9.21 8.62
C LEU A 174 -4.02 9.19 7.95
N ASP A 175 -3.80 10.09 6.99
CA ASP A 175 -2.57 10.12 6.21
C ASP A 175 -2.38 11.47 5.52
N VAL A 176 -1.13 11.79 5.19
CA VAL A 176 -0.76 12.92 4.35
C VAL A 176 0.16 12.44 3.25
N LYS A 177 -0.23 12.68 2.00
CA LYS A 177 0.49 12.20 0.82
C LYS A 177 0.99 13.33 -0.05
N ASP A 178 2.09 13.07 -0.74
CA ASP A 178 2.60 13.95 -1.78
C ASP A 178 1.83 13.77 -3.11
N SER A 179 2.23 14.50 -4.14
CA SER A 179 1.61 14.44 -5.48
C SER A 179 1.80 13.08 -6.19
N SER A 180 2.74 12.26 -5.73
CA SER A 180 3.00 10.90 -6.22
C SER A 180 2.23 9.84 -5.46
N GLY A 181 1.50 10.22 -4.38
CA GLY A 181 0.78 9.30 -3.49
C GLY A 181 1.67 8.64 -2.44
N GLN A 182 2.88 9.14 -2.22
CA GLN A 182 3.80 8.65 -1.19
C GLN A 182 3.48 9.33 0.15
N HIS A 183 3.66 8.62 1.26
CA HIS A 183 3.47 9.17 2.60
C HIS A 183 4.49 10.29 2.89
N VAL A 184 4.03 11.42 3.41
CA VAL A 184 4.89 12.58 3.68
C VAL A 184 5.74 12.37 4.94
N PHE A 185 5.24 11.62 5.92
CA PHE A 185 5.86 11.46 7.25
C PHE A 185 6.53 10.11 7.47
N GLU A 186 6.66 9.28 6.44
CA GLU A 186 7.19 7.92 6.55
C GLU A 186 8.70 7.89 6.82
N ASN A 187 9.45 8.82 6.24
CA ASN A 187 10.89 8.84 6.30
C ASN A 187 11.41 10.20 6.77
N SER A 188 12.17 10.20 7.86
CA SER A 188 12.79 11.42 8.40
C SER A 188 13.88 12.02 7.50
N ASP A 189 14.45 11.21 6.59
CA ASP A 189 15.56 11.60 5.73
C ASP A 189 15.09 12.25 4.41
N GLU A 190 13.80 12.12 4.06
CA GLU A 190 13.20 12.69 2.86
C GLU A 190 12.20 13.78 3.19
N THR A 191 12.44 14.99 2.69
CA THR A 191 11.48 16.10 2.79
C THR A 191 10.50 16.01 1.62
N ARG A 192 9.27 15.57 1.88
CA ARG A 192 8.20 15.54 0.88
C ARG A 192 7.22 16.69 1.08
N THR A 193 6.69 17.18 -0.03
CA THR A 193 5.70 18.26 -0.02
C THR A 193 4.30 17.67 0.04
N PRO A 194 3.44 18.04 1.01
CA PRO A 194 2.07 17.57 1.09
C PRO A 194 1.25 18.06 -0.11
N ALA A 195 0.45 17.19 -0.68
CA ALA A 195 -0.48 17.48 -1.76
C ALA A 195 -1.91 17.03 -1.41
N TYR A 196 -2.04 15.97 -0.64
CA TYR A 196 -3.32 15.40 -0.24
C TYR A 196 -3.32 15.02 1.22
N MET A 197 -4.42 15.31 1.91
CA MET A 197 -4.72 14.83 3.25
C MET A 197 -5.90 13.86 3.19
N LEU A 198 -5.73 12.69 3.81
CA LEU A 198 -6.76 11.67 3.91
C LEU A 198 -7.33 11.68 5.32
N PHE A 199 -8.66 11.69 5.41
CA PHE A 199 -9.35 11.56 6.68
C PHE A 199 -10.68 10.83 6.52
N ALA A 200 -11.12 10.15 7.56
CA ALA A 200 -12.39 9.42 7.56
C ALA A 200 -13.49 10.23 8.24
N VAL A 201 -14.65 10.24 7.62
CA VAL A 201 -15.86 10.85 8.16
C VAL A 201 -17.06 9.92 7.94
N PRO A 202 -18.14 10.05 8.74
CA PRO A 202 -19.40 9.37 8.44
C PRO A 202 -19.87 9.65 7.02
N GLU A 203 -20.52 8.68 6.38
CA GLU A 203 -20.96 8.79 4.99
C GLU A 203 -21.84 10.02 4.74
N GLU A 204 -22.76 10.35 5.65
CA GLU A 204 -23.60 11.54 5.57
C GLU A 204 -22.76 12.83 5.58
N THR A 205 -21.73 12.88 6.42
CA THR A 205 -20.79 14.00 6.48
C THR A 205 -19.96 14.11 5.20
N HIS A 206 -19.57 12.97 4.61
CA HIS A 206 -18.91 12.94 3.31
C HIS A 206 -19.78 13.58 2.23
N LEU A 207 -21.05 13.17 2.16
CA LEU A 207 -21.99 13.73 1.18
C LEU A 207 -22.16 15.25 1.36
N LEU A 208 -22.27 15.70 2.61
CA LEU A 208 -22.39 17.13 2.92
C LEU A 208 -21.13 17.91 2.51
N LEU A 209 -19.93 17.36 2.78
CA LEU A 209 -18.66 17.95 2.32
C LEU A 209 -18.59 18.05 0.79
N ARG A 210 -19.01 16.99 0.07
CA ARG A 210 -19.05 17.01 -1.38
C ARG A 210 -20.02 18.05 -1.92
N LYS A 211 -21.22 18.13 -1.34
CA LYS A 211 -22.20 19.18 -1.70
C LYS A 211 -21.61 20.57 -1.50
N ALA A 212 -20.95 20.81 -0.37
CA ALA A 212 -20.29 22.09 -0.09
C ALA A 212 -19.25 22.45 -1.16
N LEU A 213 -18.42 21.47 -1.58
CA LEU A 213 -17.38 21.68 -2.60
C LEU A 213 -17.95 21.92 -4.02
N TYR A 214 -19.22 21.58 -4.29
CA TYR A 214 -19.86 21.82 -5.57
C TYR A 214 -20.60 23.17 -5.65
N LEU A 215 -20.58 23.96 -4.59
CA LEU A 215 -21.19 25.29 -4.55
C LEU A 215 -20.25 26.38 -5.09
N ASP A 216 -19.78 26.21 -6.32
CA ASP A 216 -18.80 27.12 -6.96
C ASP A 216 -19.29 28.58 -7.01
N ASP A 217 -20.59 28.82 -7.24
CA ASP A 217 -21.19 30.15 -7.30
C ASP A 217 -21.18 30.92 -5.97
N TYR A 218 -20.90 30.21 -4.87
CA TYR A 218 -20.90 30.78 -3.51
C TYR A 218 -19.49 31.00 -2.95
N ASP A 219 -18.45 30.86 -3.77
CA ASP A 219 -17.03 31.03 -3.38
C ASP A 219 -16.66 30.22 -2.11
N VAL A 220 -16.98 28.94 -2.12
CA VAL A 220 -16.80 28.06 -0.98
C VAL A 220 -15.33 27.73 -0.78
N GLU A 221 -14.86 27.94 0.43
CA GLU A 221 -13.54 27.56 0.90
C GLU A 221 -13.66 26.73 2.19
N LEU A 222 -13.04 25.56 2.22
CA LEU A 222 -12.92 24.75 3.42
C LEU A 222 -11.53 24.96 4.04
N ILE A 223 -11.50 25.44 5.27
CA ILE A 223 -10.28 25.81 5.97
C ILE A 223 -10.02 24.77 7.05
N LEU A 224 -8.89 24.08 6.94
CA LEU A 224 -8.44 23.10 7.91
C LEU A 224 -7.77 23.84 9.08
N ILE A 225 -8.20 23.57 10.30
CA ILE A 225 -7.61 24.17 11.50
C ILE A 225 -7.25 23.05 12.49
N PRO A 226 -5.98 22.97 12.95
CA PRO A 226 -5.58 21.97 13.93
C PRO A 226 -6.44 22.07 15.20
N ASN A 227 -6.91 20.93 15.67
CA ASN A 227 -7.57 20.83 16.96
C ASN A 227 -6.51 20.49 18.02
N THR A 228 -6.23 21.44 18.90
CA THR A 228 -5.23 21.29 19.99
C THR A 228 -5.86 20.82 21.30
N ALA A 229 -7.19 20.63 21.33
CA ALA A 229 -7.86 20.11 22.51
C ALA A 229 -7.45 18.66 22.78
N THR A 230 -7.28 18.32 24.04
CA THR A 230 -7.11 16.92 24.45
C THR A 230 -8.43 16.19 24.21
N LEU A 231 -8.43 15.27 23.24
CA LEU A 231 -9.60 14.48 22.90
C LEU A 231 -9.71 13.27 23.82
N THR A 232 -10.95 12.83 24.05
CA THR A 232 -11.26 11.60 24.77
C THR A 232 -11.68 10.52 23.77
N GLU A 233 -11.59 9.25 24.12
CA GLU A 233 -12.01 8.12 23.26
C GLU A 233 -13.48 8.20 22.80
N LYS A 234 -14.29 9.09 23.39
CA LYS A 234 -15.71 9.29 23.03
C LYS A 234 -15.94 10.44 22.04
N ASP A 235 -14.91 11.18 21.70
CA ASP A 235 -15.04 12.29 20.78
C ASP A 235 -15.26 11.79 19.36
N THR A 236 -16.42 12.08 18.79
CA THR A 236 -16.84 11.67 17.44
C THR A 236 -16.81 12.84 16.47
N VAL A 237 -16.72 12.53 15.17
CA VAL A 237 -16.89 13.53 14.11
C VAL A 237 -18.33 14.04 14.14
N THR A 238 -18.50 15.36 14.21
CA THR A 238 -19.81 16.00 14.27
C THR A 238 -19.90 17.22 13.37
N VAL A 239 -21.09 17.44 12.79
CA VAL A 239 -21.44 18.69 12.14
C VAL A 239 -21.69 19.72 13.24
N SER A 240 -20.94 20.82 13.22
CA SER A 240 -20.92 21.81 14.33
C SER A 240 -21.81 23.01 14.12
N SER A 241 -22.33 23.23 12.90
CA SER A 241 -23.17 24.37 12.58
C SER A 241 -24.40 23.93 11.78
N HIS A 242 -25.55 23.98 12.41
CA HIS A 242 -26.81 23.68 11.76
C HIS A 242 -27.15 24.69 10.64
N ASP A 243 -26.83 25.96 10.83
CA ASP A 243 -27.10 27.00 9.81
C ASP A 243 -26.32 26.77 8.53
N ILE A 244 -25.05 26.33 8.66
CA ILE A 244 -24.20 25.97 7.49
C ILE A 244 -24.76 24.72 6.81
N GLU A 245 -25.14 23.71 7.56
CA GLU A 245 -25.76 22.49 7.04
C GLU A 245 -27.05 22.78 6.29
N GLU A 246 -27.95 23.59 6.86
CA GLU A 246 -29.21 24.00 6.24
C GLU A 246 -28.94 24.80 4.96
N PHE A 247 -28.00 25.75 4.99
CA PHE A 247 -27.61 26.51 3.80
C PHE A 247 -27.17 25.60 2.67
N ILE A 248 -26.23 24.68 2.92
CA ILE A 248 -25.72 23.74 1.91
C ILE A 248 -26.85 22.88 1.34
N ASN A 249 -27.69 22.30 2.21
CA ASN A 249 -28.81 21.46 1.79
C ASN A 249 -29.88 22.23 1.01
N SER A 250 -30.10 23.52 1.32
CA SER A 250 -31.04 24.37 0.57
C SER A 250 -30.57 24.71 -0.85
N LYS A 251 -29.26 24.65 -1.09
CA LYS A 251 -28.63 24.99 -2.40
C LYS A 251 -28.28 23.72 -3.22
N THR A 252 -28.45 22.53 -2.68
CA THR A 252 -28.10 21.27 -3.35
C THR A 252 -29.29 20.32 -3.37
N VAL A 253 -29.46 19.59 -4.48
CA VAL A 253 -30.44 18.50 -4.59
C VAL A 253 -29.68 17.19 -4.71
N PHE A 254 -29.95 16.28 -3.79
CA PHE A 254 -29.45 14.91 -3.89
C PHE A 254 -30.44 14.07 -4.69
N VAL A 255 -29.98 13.54 -5.83
CA VAL A 255 -30.80 12.65 -6.66
C VAL A 255 -30.43 11.21 -6.33
N SER A 256 -31.35 10.49 -5.71
CA SER A 256 -31.23 9.04 -5.47
C SER A 256 -31.40 8.27 -6.78
N VAL A 257 -30.85 7.06 -6.84
CA VAL A 257 -31.07 6.11 -7.95
C VAL A 257 -32.56 5.81 -8.11
N ASP A 258 -33.31 5.79 -7.01
CA ASP A 258 -34.76 5.55 -7.00
C ASP A 258 -35.57 6.72 -7.57
N ASP A 259 -34.99 7.93 -7.60
CA ASP A 259 -35.58 9.13 -8.18
C ASP A 259 -35.29 9.30 -9.68
N LEU A 260 -34.38 8.47 -10.23
CA LEU A 260 -34.12 8.48 -11.66
C LEU A 260 -35.35 7.93 -12.42
N PRO A 261 -35.98 8.70 -13.32
CA PRO A 261 -37.01 8.17 -14.17
C PRO A 261 -36.46 6.96 -14.91
N ASN A 262 -37.25 5.90 -14.98
CA ASN A 262 -36.86 4.63 -15.59
C ASN A 262 -36.28 4.90 -16.99
N ILE A 263 -34.96 4.90 -17.10
CA ILE A 263 -34.23 5.23 -18.34
C ILE A 263 -34.60 4.24 -19.46
N THR A 264 -35.02 3.04 -19.09
CA THR A 264 -35.50 1.99 -19.98
C THR A 264 -36.70 2.45 -20.81
N ASP A 265 -37.63 3.23 -20.25
CA ASP A 265 -38.84 3.66 -20.95
C ASP A 265 -38.53 4.74 -22.01
N LYS A 266 -37.58 5.65 -21.73
CA LYS A 266 -37.14 6.67 -22.68
C LYS A 266 -36.28 6.13 -23.80
N VAL A 267 -35.50 5.13 -23.56
CA VAL A 267 -34.68 4.49 -24.58
C VAL A 267 -35.57 3.70 -25.54
N THR A 268 -36.58 2.98 -25.05
CA THR A 268 -37.51 2.22 -25.87
C THR A 268 -38.39 3.15 -26.72
N GLU A 269 -38.81 4.31 -26.21
CA GLU A 269 -39.57 5.31 -26.98
C GLU A 269 -38.76 5.95 -28.12
N ASN A 270 -37.47 6.15 -27.94
CA ASN A 270 -36.61 6.70 -28.98
C ASN A 270 -36.29 5.67 -30.08
N TYR A 271 -36.13 4.39 -29.75
CA TYR A 271 -35.92 3.33 -30.75
C TYR A 271 -37.18 3.06 -31.56
N THR A 272 -38.37 3.07 -30.97
CA THR A 272 -39.66 2.90 -31.68
C THR A 272 -40.00 4.10 -32.61
N LYS A 273 -39.55 5.31 -32.27
CA LYS A 273 -39.73 6.49 -33.17
C LYS A 273 -38.75 6.46 -34.36
N THR A 274 -37.61 5.80 -34.25
CA THR A 274 -36.65 5.73 -35.35
C THR A 274 -37.05 4.67 -36.37
N ASP A 275 -37.65 3.56 -35.94
CA ASP A 275 -38.10 2.49 -36.84
C ASP A 275 -39.36 2.85 -37.63
N ASN A 276 -40.20 3.74 -37.11
CA ASN A 276 -41.42 4.20 -37.84
C ASN A 276 -41.18 5.30 -38.90
N ASN A 277 -39.93 5.81 -38.98
CA ASN A 277 -39.57 6.83 -39.99
C ASN A 277 -38.84 6.28 -41.21
N THR A 278 -38.55 4.97 -41.24
CA THR A 278 -37.79 4.35 -42.34
C THR A 278 -38.65 3.63 -43.37
N ASP A 279 -39.97 3.47 -43.14
CA ASP A 279 -40.85 2.69 -44.05
C ASP A 279 -41.75 3.55 -44.97
N THR A 280 -41.53 4.88 -45.10
CA THR A 280 -42.43 5.75 -45.92
C THR A 280 -41.77 6.38 -47.15
N ASN A 281 -40.64 5.90 -47.64
CA ASN A 281 -40.06 6.44 -48.89
C ASN A 281 -39.47 5.34 -49.79
N ASN A 282 -40.34 4.42 -50.25
CA ASN A 282 -40.06 3.63 -51.48
C ASN A 282 -41.36 3.22 -52.14
N ASN A 283 -42.03 4.15 -52.81
CA ASN A 283 -42.92 3.84 -53.94
C ASN A 283 -43.22 5.14 -54.72
N THR A 284 -42.58 5.31 -55.82
CA THR A 284 -43.06 5.95 -57.08
C THR A 284 -41.82 6.24 -57.93
N GLN A 285 -41.58 5.54 -58.98
CA GLN A 285 -41.95 5.75 -60.36
C GLN A 285 -41.12 4.87 -61.29
N THR A 286 -41.74 3.92 -61.91
CA THR A 286 -41.42 3.47 -63.25
C THR A 286 -42.63 3.82 -64.10
N ASN A 287 -42.44 4.78 -65.03
CA ASN A 287 -43.14 4.82 -66.33
C ASN A 287 -42.59 6.00 -67.13
N GLY A 288 -42.10 5.70 -68.36
CA GLY A 288 -41.73 6.64 -69.37
C GLY A 288 -40.46 6.24 -70.10
#